data_0acb1217bcba5476f0c9691c40294567
#
_entry.id   0acb1217bcba5476f0c9691c40294567
#
_cell.length_a   1.000
_cell.length_b   1.000
_cell.length_c   1.000
_cell.angle_alpha   90.00
_cell.angle_beta   90.00
_cell.angle_gamma   90.00
#
_symmetry.space_group_name_H-M   'P 1'
#
loop_
_entity.id
_entity.type
_entity.pdbx_description
1 polymer ?
#
loop_
_entity_poly.entity_id
_entity_poly.type
_entity_poly.pdbx_seq_one_letter_code
_entity_poly.pdbx_strand_id
1 'polypeptide(L)'
;MGMDLCYYGIKEEDIPKILDGNFEEDFSELEPSYTTRVFSAKDFYYLYTSGKELEEEDFQGKNERDIFTEALLGEVTVSFAPEDIYSYCSCKEKVKEIANFLNKIDIKDYFEKIGTIEEISGKNFSYLGVKTTRKFYSSMKEEEYIFDIEATINEFNELKEFYNKLAMEDLALYIYIF
;
A
#
# COMPACT_ATOMS: atom_id res chain seq x y z
N MET A 1 9.12 -12.52 2.92
CA MET A 1 9.50 -11.56 1.89
C MET A 1 8.74 -10.28 2.17
N GLY A 2 9.42 -9.15 2.39
CA GLY A 2 8.76 -7.85 2.53
C GLY A 2 8.07 -7.54 1.20
N MET A 3 6.89 -6.97 1.24
CA MET A 3 6.18 -6.52 0.06
C MET A 3 6.40 -5.02 -0.03
N ASP A 4 7.09 -4.58 -1.06
CA ASP A 4 7.34 -3.17 -1.30
C ASP A 4 6.35 -2.68 -2.36
N LEU A 5 5.53 -1.72 -1.99
CA LEU A 5 4.61 -1.05 -2.90
C LEU A 5 5.25 0.25 -3.38
N CYS A 6 5.46 0.36 -4.68
CA CYS A 6 5.91 1.60 -5.30
C CYS A 6 4.74 2.32 -5.96
N TYR A 7 4.54 3.57 -5.58
CA TYR A 7 3.48 4.44 -6.06
C TYR A 7 4.06 5.49 -6.99
N TYR A 8 3.43 5.69 -8.12
CA TYR A 8 3.84 6.62 -9.16
C TYR A 8 2.69 7.53 -9.53
N GLY A 9 2.88 8.84 -9.40
CA GLY A 9 1.96 9.84 -9.94
C GLY A 9 2.18 9.99 -11.44
N ILE A 10 1.19 9.63 -12.23
CA ILE A 10 1.24 9.59 -13.68
C ILE A 10 0.16 10.48 -14.30
N LYS A 11 0.29 10.78 -15.60
CA LYS A 11 -0.76 11.45 -16.33
C LYS A 11 -1.93 10.50 -16.61
N GLU A 12 -3.15 11.02 -16.59
CA GLU A 12 -4.36 10.24 -16.88
C GLU A 12 -4.30 9.56 -18.26
N GLU A 13 -3.68 10.20 -19.24
CA GLU A 13 -3.54 9.68 -20.62
C GLU A 13 -2.62 8.45 -20.71
N ASP A 14 -1.86 8.13 -19.68
CA ASP A 14 -0.98 6.96 -19.63
C ASP A 14 -1.71 5.70 -19.13
N ILE A 15 -2.86 5.85 -18.43
CA ILE A 15 -3.64 4.70 -17.92
C ILE A 15 -4.03 3.70 -19.03
N PRO A 16 -4.58 4.13 -20.19
CA PRO A 16 -4.92 3.18 -21.26
C PRO A 16 -3.72 2.38 -21.76
N LYS A 17 -2.55 2.99 -21.84
CA LYS A 17 -1.32 2.30 -22.28
C LYS A 17 -0.91 1.22 -21.27
N ILE A 18 -1.06 1.51 -19.96
CA ILE A 18 -0.80 0.56 -18.89
C ILE A 18 -1.78 -0.61 -18.95
N LEU A 19 -3.07 -0.34 -19.13
CA LEU A 19 -4.11 -1.37 -19.17
C LEU A 19 -4.03 -2.26 -20.41
N ASP A 20 -3.57 -1.73 -21.56
CA ASP A 20 -3.42 -2.48 -22.81
C ASP A 20 -2.23 -3.44 -22.80
N GLY A 21 -1.44 -3.47 -21.75
CA GLY A 21 -0.26 -4.36 -21.63
C GLY A 21 0.89 -4.00 -22.59
N ASN A 22 0.86 -2.82 -23.18
CA ASN A 22 1.89 -2.34 -24.11
C ASN A 22 3.14 -1.81 -23.39
N PHE A 23 3.17 -1.87 -22.07
CA PHE A 23 4.36 -1.61 -21.28
C PHE A 23 5.18 -2.90 -21.15
N GLU A 24 6.01 -3.17 -22.14
CA GLU A 24 7.10 -4.13 -21.97
C GLU A 24 8.13 -3.52 -21.03
N GLU A 25 8.19 -4.03 -19.79
CA GLU A 25 9.32 -3.97 -18.84
C GLU A 25 10.06 -2.63 -18.63
N ASP A 26 9.82 -1.60 -19.42
CA ASP A 26 10.57 -0.35 -19.35
C ASP A 26 9.71 0.81 -18.82
N PHE A 27 9.65 0.92 -17.48
CA PHE A 27 9.08 2.08 -16.78
C PHE A 27 9.74 3.42 -17.16
N SER A 28 10.80 3.40 -17.97
CA SER A 28 11.47 4.60 -18.45
C SER A 28 10.59 5.47 -19.36
N GLU A 29 9.55 4.89 -19.95
CA GLU A 29 8.55 5.63 -20.74
C GLU A 29 7.51 6.35 -19.89
N LEU A 30 7.29 5.89 -18.64
CA LEU A 30 6.51 6.61 -17.67
C LEU A 30 7.43 7.64 -16.99
N GLU A 31 7.28 8.91 -17.33
CA GLU A 31 7.91 10.00 -16.59
C GLU A 31 7.03 10.36 -15.37
N PRO A 32 7.14 9.65 -14.23
CA PRO A 32 6.29 9.92 -13.09
C PRO A 32 6.63 11.29 -12.51
N SER A 33 5.60 12.09 -12.25
CA SER A 33 5.77 13.39 -11.62
C SER A 33 6.21 13.26 -10.16
N TYR A 34 5.73 12.21 -9.49
CA TYR A 34 6.02 11.89 -8.08
C TYR A 34 6.14 10.39 -7.89
N THR A 35 7.00 10.01 -6.94
CA THR A 35 7.13 8.61 -6.51
C THR A 35 7.19 8.52 -5.01
N THR A 36 6.62 7.46 -4.44
CA THR A 36 6.83 7.09 -3.04
C THR A 36 6.82 5.57 -2.88
N ARG A 37 7.36 5.07 -1.78
CA ARG A 37 7.34 3.66 -1.41
C ARG A 37 6.59 3.48 -0.12
N VAL A 38 5.83 2.40 -0.03
CA VAL A 38 5.08 2.01 1.16
C VAL A 38 5.47 0.59 1.53
N PHE A 39 6.08 0.45 2.69
CA PHE A 39 6.52 -0.84 3.25
C PHE A 39 5.50 -1.42 4.23
N SER A 40 4.74 -0.55 4.87
CA SER A 40 3.80 -0.88 5.95
C SER A 40 2.33 -1.03 5.46
N ALA A 41 2.10 -1.27 4.17
CA ALA A 41 0.73 -1.35 3.63
C ALA A 41 -0.13 -2.40 4.35
N LYS A 42 0.44 -3.56 4.67
CA LYS A 42 -0.25 -4.61 5.42
C LYS A 42 -0.56 -4.17 6.85
N ASP A 43 0.36 -3.44 7.48
CA ASP A 43 0.18 -2.91 8.83
C ASP A 43 -0.93 -1.86 8.84
N PHE A 44 -0.97 -0.97 7.84
CA PHE A 44 -2.05 0.00 7.69
C PHE A 44 -3.42 -0.68 7.55
N TYR A 45 -3.50 -1.70 6.71
CA TYR A 45 -4.75 -2.45 6.52
C TYR A 45 -5.19 -3.15 7.81
N TYR A 46 -4.26 -3.81 8.49
CA TYR A 46 -4.53 -4.47 9.77
C TYR A 46 -5.03 -3.49 10.82
N LEU A 47 -4.38 -2.33 10.96
CA LEU A 47 -4.80 -1.26 11.86
C LEU A 47 -6.21 -0.78 11.52
N TYR A 48 -6.42 -0.40 10.28
CA TYR A 48 -7.70 0.16 9.83
C TYR A 48 -8.87 -0.82 10.02
N THR A 49 -8.67 -2.08 9.69
CA THR A 49 -9.70 -3.12 9.79
C THR A 49 -9.83 -3.76 11.16
N SER A 50 -9.01 -3.33 12.14
CA SER A 50 -8.96 -3.88 13.50
C SER A 50 -8.64 -5.38 13.51
N GLY A 51 -7.67 -5.80 12.72
CA GLY A 51 -7.08 -7.14 12.79
C GLY A 51 -7.28 -8.04 11.57
N LYS A 52 -7.80 -7.53 10.45
CA LYS A 52 -7.83 -8.31 9.21
C LYS A 52 -6.50 -8.17 8.46
N GLU A 53 -6.12 -9.20 7.75
CA GLU A 53 -4.95 -9.20 6.87
C GLU A 53 -5.38 -9.03 5.41
N LEU A 54 -4.49 -8.46 4.58
CA LEU A 54 -4.62 -8.50 3.14
C LEU A 54 -4.35 -9.93 2.66
N GLU A 55 -5.31 -10.51 1.97
CA GLU A 55 -5.24 -11.87 1.43
C GLU A 55 -4.79 -11.84 -0.04
N GLU A 56 -4.41 -13.00 -0.57
CA GLU A 56 -3.98 -13.14 -1.96
C GLU A 56 -5.06 -12.67 -2.95
N GLU A 57 -6.32 -12.92 -2.63
CA GLU A 57 -7.49 -12.51 -3.42
C GLU A 57 -7.63 -10.98 -3.52
N ASP A 58 -7.20 -10.23 -2.49
CA ASP A 58 -7.20 -8.76 -2.51
C ASP A 58 -6.19 -8.25 -3.54
N PHE A 59 -4.99 -8.85 -3.57
CA PHE A 59 -3.97 -8.51 -4.55
C PHE A 59 -4.38 -8.87 -5.97
N GLN A 60 -5.08 -9.98 -6.15
CA GLN A 60 -5.60 -10.42 -7.44
C GLN A 60 -6.82 -9.61 -7.92
N GLY A 61 -7.36 -8.73 -7.09
CA GLY A 61 -8.56 -7.95 -7.41
C GLY A 61 -9.83 -8.79 -7.50
N LYS A 62 -9.85 -9.95 -6.83
CA LYS A 62 -11.02 -10.84 -6.80
C LYS A 62 -12.05 -10.42 -5.76
N ASN A 63 -11.60 -9.75 -4.69
CA ASN A 63 -12.46 -9.20 -3.66
C ASN A 63 -12.91 -7.78 -4.02
N GLU A 64 -14.11 -7.41 -3.58
CA GLU A 64 -14.57 -6.03 -3.64
C GLU A 64 -13.70 -5.17 -2.71
N ARG A 65 -13.15 -4.09 -3.24
CA ARG A 65 -12.29 -3.17 -2.49
C ARG A 65 -13.09 -2.02 -1.92
N ASP A 66 -12.86 -1.73 -0.64
CA ASP A 66 -13.25 -0.46 -0.06
C ASP A 66 -12.22 0.62 -0.40
N ILE A 67 -12.56 1.87 -0.11
CA ILE A 67 -11.70 3.02 -0.45
C ILE A 67 -10.32 2.95 0.25
N PHE A 68 -10.21 2.31 1.41
CA PHE A 68 -8.92 2.14 2.08
C PHE A 68 -8.06 1.09 1.37
N THR A 69 -8.66 0.00 0.95
CA THR A 69 -8.00 -1.02 0.12
C THR A 69 -7.57 -0.44 -1.23
N GLU A 70 -8.41 0.40 -1.85
CA GLU A 70 -8.06 1.12 -3.09
C GLU A 70 -6.90 2.11 -2.87
N ALA A 71 -6.78 2.71 -1.69
CA ALA A 71 -5.63 3.55 -1.35
C ALA A 71 -4.33 2.75 -1.27
N LEU A 72 -4.39 1.46 -0.97
CA LEU A 72 -3.22 0.59 -0.88
C LEU A 72 -2.94 -0.15 -2.20
N LEU A 73 -4.00 -0.60 -2.90
CA LEU A 73 -3.89 -1.49 -4.05
C LEU A 73 -4.51 -0.91 -5.34
N GLY A 74 -4.85 0.38 -5.36
CA GLY A 74 -5.47 1.02 -6.52
C GLY A 74 -6.92 0.56 -6.79
N GLU A 75 -7.55 1.24 -7.72
CA GLU A 75 -8.94 1.00 -8.14
C GLU A 75 -9.04 -0.24 -9.06
N VAL A 76 -8.10 -0.38 -9.98
CA VAL A 76 -8.10 -1.42 -11.01
C VAL A 76 -6.81 -2.23 -10.92
N THR A 77 -6.94 -3.57 -10.91
CA THR A 77 -5.80 -4.46 -11.05
C THR A 77 -5.38 -4.53 -12.51
N VAL A 78 -4.11 -4.27 -12.77
CA VAL A 78 -3.50 -4.43 -14.08
C VAL A 78 -2.89 -5.81 -14.14
N SER A 79 -3.39 -6.68 -15.01
CA SER A 79 -2.90 -8.04 -15.14
C SER A 79 -1.77 -8.08 -16.15
N PHE A 80 -0.54 -8.24 -15.66
CA PHE A 80 0.60 -8.63 -16.51
C PHE A 80 1.01 -10.06 -16.18
N ALA A 81 1.26 -10.86 -17.21
CA ALA A 81 2.04 -12.07 -17.04
C ALA A 81 3.54 -11.68 -17.05
N PRO A 82 4.35 -12.16 -16.11
CA PRO A 82 4.34 -13.47 -15.45
C PRO A 82 3.67 -13.47 -14.06
N GLU A 83 3.29 -14.65 -13.62
CA GLU A 83 2.29 -15.03 -12.64
C GLU A 83 2.42 -14.48 -11.20
N ASP A 84 3.40 -13.63 -10.87
CA ASP A 84 3.68 -13.21 -9.50
C ASP A 84 3.85 -11.68 -9.30
N ILE A 85 3.59 -10.88 -10.31
CA ILE A 85 3.75 -9.43 -10.23
C ILE A 85 2.38 -8.76 -10.33
N TYR A 86 1.97 -8.08 -9.28
CA TYR A 86 0.74 -7.31 -9.26
C TYR A 86 1.03 -5.84 -9.49
N SER A 87 0.24 -5.24 -10.35
CA SER A 87 0.21 -3.80 -10.52
C SER A 87 -1.22 -3.27 -10.58
N TYR A 88 -1.38 -2.01 -10.28
CA TYR A 88 -2.69 -1.39 -10.15
C TYR A 88 -2.65 0.03 -10.66
N CYS A 89 -3.83 0.55 -11.02
CA CYS A 89 -3.98 1.97 -11.32
C CYS A 89 -5.26 2.53 -10.71
N SER A 90 -5.28 3.86 -10.59
CA SER A 90 -6.46 4.63 -10.22
C SER A 90 -6.54 5.88 -11.08
N CYS A 91 -7.73 6.21 -11.56
CA CYS A 91 -7.96 7.46 -12.27
C CYS A 91 -7.81 8.66 -11.33
N LYS A 92 -7.64 9.85 -11.88
CA LYS A 92 -7.45 11.09 -11.07
C LYS A 92 -8.64 11.42 -10.19
N GLU A 93 -9.86 11.09 -10.60
CA GLU A 93 -11.07 11.27 -9.79
C GLU A 93 -11.01 10.37 -8.54
N LYS A 94 -10.61 9.12 -8.72
CA LYS A 94 -10.41 8.17 -7.61
C LYS A 94 -9.28 8.63 -6.68
N VAL A 95 -8.19 9.15 -7.22
CA VAL A 95 -7.09 9.72 -6.42
C VAL A 95 -7.59 10.86 -5.54
N LYS A 96 -8.45 11.75 -6.05
CA LYS A 96 -9.06 12.83 -5.24
C LYS A 96 -10.00 12.30 -4.15
N GLU A 97 -10.78 11.28 -4.48
CA GLU A 97 -11.65 10.61 -3.52
C GLU A 97 -10.83 9.99 -2.37
N ILE A 98 -9.76 9.27 -2.71
CA ILE A 98 -8.85 8.65 -1.75
C ILE A 98 -8.15 9.72 -0.90
N ALA A 99 -7.62 10.78 -1.50
CA ALA A 99 -7.00 11.88 -0.76
C ALA A 99 -7.94 12.49 0.28
N ASN A 100 -9.19 12.77 -0.12
CA ASN A 100 -10.21 13.30 0.77
C ASN A 100 -10.59 12.32 1.89
N PHE A 101 -10.56 11.03 1.61
CA PHE A 101 -10.82 9.99 2.59
C PHE A 101 -9.67 9.87 3.59
N LEU A 102 -8.43 9.74 3.11
CA LEU A 102 -7.24 9.59 3.96
C LEU A 102 -7.05 10.81 4.88
N ASN A 103 -7.41 12.02 4.43
CA ASN A 103 -7.32 13.22 5.26
C ASN A 103 -8.24 13.20 6.50
N LYS A 104 -9.26 12.35 6.51
CA LYS A 104 -10.17 12.17 7.67
C LYS A 104 -9.65 11.11 8.65
N ILE A 105 -8.59 10.39 8.29
CA ILE A 105 -8.02 9.31 9.10
C ILE A 105 -6.82 9.85 9.88
N ASP A 106 -6.86 9.68 11.21
CA ASP A 106 -5.66 9.67 12.04
C ASP A 106 -5.32 8.22 12.37
N ILE A 107 -4.22 7.72 11.84
CA ILE A 107 -3.83 6.32 12.05
C ILE A 107 -3.58 6.01 13.54
N LYS A 108 -3.26 7.01 14.36
CA LYS A 108 -3.06 6.87 15.80
C LYS A 108 -4.30 6.35 16.51
N ASP A 109 -5.50 6.79 16.06
CA ASP A 109 -6.76 6.36 16.66
C ASP A 109 -7.01 4.85 16.51
N TYR A 110 -6.35 4.23 15.50
CA TYR A 110 -6.49 2.81 15.24
C TYR A 110 -5.55 1.94 16.09
N PHE A 111 -4.41 2.49 16.53
CA PHE A 111 -3.57 1.80 17.50
C PHE A 111 -4.30 1.60 18.82
N GLU A 112 -5.02 2.61 19.28
CA GLU A 112 -5.77 2.54 20.53
C GLU A 112 -6.88 1.48 20.53
N LYS A 113 -7.41 1.14 19.35
CA LYS A 113 -8.42 0.08 19.18
C LYS A 113 -7.84 -1.33 19.33
N ILE A 114 -6.55 -1.50 19.04
CA ILE A 114 -5.85 -2.80 19.10
C ILE A 114 -5.22 -3.02 20.48
N GLY A 115 -4.87 -1.95 21.19
CA GLY A 115 -4.26 -1.95 22.49
C GLY A 115 -3.67 -0.58 22.81
N THR A 116 -3.17 -0.38 24.02
CA THR A 116 -2.42 0.84 24.31
C THR A 116 -1.09 0.84 23.56
N ILE A 117 -0.57 2.04 23.23
CA ILE A 117 0.73 2.19 22.58
C ILE A 117 1.83 1.48 23.36
N GLU A 118 1.76 1.52 24.70
CA GLU A 118 2.72 0.83 25.58
C GLU A 118 2.59 -0.69 25.50
N GLU A 119 1.37 -1.22 25.40
CA GLU A 119 1.13 -2.66 25.20
C GLU A 119 1.60 -3.12 23.82
N ILE A 120 1.47 -2.26 22.82
CA ILE A 120 1.88 -2.53 21.45
C ILE A 120 3.41 -2.44 21.33
N SER A 121 4.05 -1.39 21.84
CA SER A 121 5.49 -1.13 21.66
C SER A 121 6.40 -2.15 22.38
N GLY A 122 5.88 -2.92 23.32
CA GLY A 122 6.63 -3.98 24.01
C GLY A 122 6.42 -5.38 23.46
N LYS A 123 5.61 -5.54 22.42
CA LYS A 123 5.28 -6.86 21.87
C LYS A 123 6.00 -7.08 20.54
N ASN A 124 6.56 -8.27 20.40
CA ASN A 124 6.99 -8.75 19.10
C ASN A 124 5.75 -9.02 18.25
N PHE A 125 5.53 -8.18 17.29
CA PHE A 125 4.45 -8.34 16.34
C PHE A 125 5.02 -8.82 15.03
N SER A 126 4.62 -9.97 14.67
CA SER A 126 4.53 -10.31 13.30
C SER A 126 3.17 -9.88 12.85
N TYR A 127 3.05 -8.76 12.17
CA TYR A 127 1.76 -8.15 11.90
C TYR A 127 0.92 -7.95 13.16
N LEU A 128 1.30 -7.02 14.03
CA LEU A 128 0.37 -6.52 15.02
C LEU A 128 -0.53 -7.58 15.64
N GLY A 129 0.08 -8.64 16.19
CA GLY A 129 -0.66 -9.67 16.93
C GLY A 129 -0.83 -11.00 16.24
N VAL A 130 -0.50 -11.14 15.01
CA VAL A 130 -0.28 -12.45 14.40
C VAL A 130 1.19 -12.83 14.65
N LYS A 131 1.46 -13.91 15.32
CA LYS A 131 2.81 -14.44 15.50
C LYS A 131 3.36 -14.88 14.15
N THR A 132 3.91 -14.01 13.34
CA THR A 132 4.71 -14.38 12.20
C THR A 132 6.16 -14.32 12.59
N THR A 133 6.77 -15.39 12.64
CA THR A 133 8.21 -15.53 12.58
C THR A 133 8.61 -15.35 11.14
N ARG A 134 9.33 -14.27 10.81
CA ARG A 134 9.99 -14.17 9.50
C ARG A 134 11.11 -15.19 9.46
N LYS A 135 10.96 -16.19 8.62
CA LYS A 135 12.05 -17.07 8.26
C LYS A 135 12.90 -16.39 7.20
N PHE A 136 14.06 -15.89 7.58
CA PHE A 136 15.04 -15.46 6.60
C PHE A 136 15.68 -16.69 5.95
N TYR A 137 15.58 -16.78 4.63
CA TYR A 137 16.12 -17.89 3.85
C TYR A 137 17.63 -18.12 4.02
N SER A 138 18.38 -17.07 4.40
CA SER A 138 19.83 -17.15 4.58
C SER A 138 20.31 -17.72 5.92
N SER A 139 19.47 -17.77 6.94
CA SER A 139 19.91 -18.13 8.30
C SER A 139 19.04 -19.16 9.00
N MET A 140 17.88 -19.49 8.48
CA MET A 140 16.84 -20.33 9.13
C MET A 140 16.50 -19.87 10.57
N LYS A 141 16.83 -18.65 10.94
CA LYS A 141 16.47 -18.07 12.22
C LYS A 141 15.12 -17.40 12.09
N GLU A 142 14.25 -17.71 13.02
CA GLU A 142 13.02 -16.97 13.22
C GLU A 142 13.40 -15.65 13.89
N GLU A 143 13.31 -14.53 13.15
CA GLU A 143 13.43 -13.20 13.74
C GLU A 143 12.04 -12.68 14.09
N GLU A 144 11.90 -12.22 15.32
CA GLU A 144 10.68 -11.58 15.76
C GLU A 144 10.62 -10.16 15.18
N TYR A 145 9.54 -9.85 14.48
CA TYR A 145 9.31 -8.51 13.93
C TYR A 145 8.89 -7.58 15.07
N ILE A 146 9.64 -6.50 15.27
CA ILE A 146 9.28 -5.43 16.19
C ILE A 146 8.55 -4.37 15.39
N PHE A 147 7.32 -4.07 15.77
CA PHE A 147 6.52 -3.05 15.15
C PHE A 147 7.00 -1.65 15.59
N ASP A 148 7.38 -0.83 14.62
CA ASP A 148 7.79 0.55 14.86
C ASP A 148 6.59 1.49 14.65
N ILE A 149 5.95 1.88 15.75
CA ILE A 149 4.76 2.73 15.74
C ILE A 149 5.05 4.10 15.12
N GLU A 150 6.18 4.70 15.46
CA GLU A 150 6.55 6.03 14.97
C GLU A 150 6.83 5.99 13.46
N ALA A 151 7.58 4.99 13.00
CA ALA A 151 7.84 4.79 11.58
C ALA A 151 6.55 4.56 10.79
N THR A 152 5.63 3.74 11.32
CA THR A 152 4.32 3.50 10.67
C THR A 152 3.46 4.76 10.57
N ILE A 153 3.42 5.56 11.64
CA ILE A 153 2.68 6.83 11.63
C ILE A 153 3.28 7.80 10.59
N ASN A 154 4.60 7.91 10.55
CA ASN A 154 5.29 8.78 9.61
C ASN A 154 5.05 8.34 8.17
N GLU A 155 5.18 7.06 7.87
CA GLU A 155 4.94 6.51 6.54
C GLU A 155 3.48 6.69 6.10
N PHE A 156 2.51 6.54 7.00
CA PHE A 156 1.11 6.82 6.69
C PHE A 156 0.87 8.30 6.36
N ASN A 157 1.52 9.21 7.07
CA ASN A 157 1.43 10.63 6.78
C ASN A 157 2.10 10.97 5.43
N GLU A 158 3.22 10.35 5.09
CA GLU A 158 3.86 10.49 3.78
C GLU A 158 2.94 10.00 2.65
N LEU A 159 2.23 8.89 2.85
CA LEU A 159 1.24 8.39 1.90
C LEU A 159 0.09 9.41 1.71
N LYS A 160 -0.41 10.02 2.80
CA LYS A 160 -1.42 11.09 2.72
C LYS A 160 -0.93 12.30 1.94
N GLU A 161 0.29 12.74 2.22
CA GLU A 161 0.91 13.87 1.50
C GLU A 161 1.08 13.56 0.02
N PHE A 162 1.47 12.35 -0.32
CA PHE A 162 1.60 11.89 -1.70
C PHE A 162 0.25 11.97 -2.43
N TYR A 163 -0.82 11.40 -1.88
CA TYR A 163 -2.15 11.47 -2.47
C TYR A 163 -2.65 12.92 -2.62
N ASN A 164 -2.37 13.77 -1.65
CA ASN A 164 -2.73 15.18 -1.74
C ASN A 164 -2.01 15.89 -2.89
N LYS A 165 -0.73 15.61 -3.11
CA LYS A 165 0.02 16.16 -4.25
C LYS A 165 -0.58 15.70 -5.58
N LEU A 166 -0.87 14.40 -5.73
CA LEU A 166 -1.50 13.89 -6.95
C LEU A 166 -2.86 14.55 -7.21
N ALA A 167 -3.68 14.68 -6.15
CA ALA A 167 -5.01 15.29 -6.26
C ALA A 167 -4.95 16.78 -6.65
N MET A 168 -3.95 17.52 -6.14
CA MET A 168 -3.73 18.94 -6.47
C MET A 168 -3.29 19.15 -7.92
N GLU A 169 -2.56 18.20 -8.49
CA GLU A 169 -1.99 18.30 -9.83
C GLU A 169 -2.79 17.51 -10.89
N ASP A 170 -4.00 17.04 -10.53
CA ASP A 170 -4.86 16.25 -11.43
C ASP A 170 -4.16 15.01 -12.01
N LEU A 171 -3.31 14.37 -11.21
CA LEU A 171 -2.60 13.17 -11.59
C LEU A 171 -3.38 11.90 -11.25
N ALA A 172 -3.17 10.88 -12.07
CA ALA A 172 -3.57 9.50 -11.83
C ALA A 172 -2.48 8.75 -11.05
N LEU A 173 -2.78 7.54 -10.63
CA LEU A 173 -1.89 6.69 -9.85
C LEU A 173 -1.60 5.38 -10.57
N TYR A 174 -0.35 4.96 -10.52
CA TYR A 174 0.10 3.61 -10.82
C TYR A 174 0.83 3.03 -9.61
N ILE A 175 0.53 1.78 -9.27
CA ILE A 175 1.17 1.06 -8.16
C ILE A 175 1.78 -0.22 -8.71
N TYR A 176 3.00 -0.49 -8.30
CA TYR A 176 3.74 -1.70 -8.64
C TYR A 176 4.24 -2.38 -7.38
N ILE A 177 4.10 -3.72 -7.31
CA ILE A 177 4.56 -4.56 -6.20
C ILE A 177 5.75 -5.39 -6.67
N PHE A 178 6.82 -5.45 -5.88
CA PHE A 178 7.98 -6.32 -6.09
C PHE A 178 8.56 -6.90 -4.80
#